data_247765d83fab25a95e4f7ba87f669118
#
_entry.id   247765d83fab25a95e4f7ba87f669118
#
_cell.length_a   1.000
_cell.length_b   1.000
_cell.length_c   1.000
_cell.angle_alpha   90.00
_cell.angle_beta   90.00
_cell.angle_gamma   90.00
#
_symmetry.space_group_name_H-M   'P 1'
#
loop_
_entity.id
_entity.type
_entity.pdbx_description
1 polymer ?
#
loop_
_entity_poly.entity_id
_entity_poly.type
_entity_poly.pdbx_seq_one_letter_code
_entity_poly.pdbx_strand_id
1 'polypeptide(L)'
;MKIMIETERLLLREYTPDDFDALYEIVSDLETMAHYPAPFDKARTRHWIDWNLENYARYGFGLWAVILKDTGEFIGDCGITIQNIDGEKLPEIGYHIHKKYWRRGFAKEAARAVRDWAFLNTKYNVLYSYMKYTNEGSWRTAMANGMKKVKEYPDPKNTVSYAFSITREEWIRAVLSFRKFTDFDRGIMYSILKDAYSFDERCAQCWDENWRESDDFFFDHPEIADKYGFVTCFRGEPIGFICWDPRNRPEYVEIGHNAIRTAYKGKGFGKAQLAEALRRIREYEGLKEIRVRTNSNLIAPKNYESVGFVLYDRQKNQGETAFSGDDLYYRIQLQ
;
A
#
# COMPACT_ATOMS: atom_id res chain seq x y z
N MET A 1 -2.48 -22.55 -12.23
CA MET A 1 -2.13 -22.19 -10.84
C MET A 1 -1.73 -20.72 -10.84
N LYS A 2 -2.43 -19.88 -10.08
CA LYS A 2 -2.21 -18.43 -10.06
C LYS A 2 -1.43 -18.03 -8.81
N ILE A 3 -0.23 -17.46 -9.02
CA ILE A 3 0.58 -16.90 -7.94
C ILE A 3 0.03 -15.51 -7.63
N MET A 4 -0.26 -15.26 -6.36
CA MET A 4 -0.82 -14.01 -5.87
C MET A 4 0.24 -13.13 -5.23
N ILE A 5 1.18 -13.73 -4.51
CA ILE A 5 2.24 -13.00 -3.78
C ILE A 5 3.52 -13.83 -3.83
N GLU A 6 4.64 -13.16 -4.02
CA GLU A 6 5.97 -13.71 -3.87
C GLU A 6 6.75 -12.89 -2.84
N THR A 7 7.45 -13.58 -1.93
CA THR A 7 8.32 -12.99 -0.92
C THR A 7 9.75 -13.52 -1.08
N GLU A 8 10.62 -13.20 -0.15
CA GLU A 8 11.98 -13.74 -0.14
C GLU A 8 11.99 -15.29 -0.08
N ARG A 9 11.17 -15.87 0.80
CA ARG A 9 11.18 -17.32 1.07
C ARG A 9 9.91 -18.06 0.65
N LEU A 10 8.81 -17.33 0.35
CA LEU A 10 7.48 -17.91 0.18
C LEU A 10 6.87 -17.55 -1.17
N LEU A 11 6.06 -18.49 -1.71
CA LEU A 11 5.07 -18.24 -2.74
C LEU A 11 3.68 -18.45 -2.14
N LEU A 12 2.78 -17.46 -2.30
CA LEU A 12 1.38 -17.59 -1.95
C LEU A 12 0.57 -17.69 -3.24
N ARG A 13 -0.16 -18.79 -3.40
CA ARG A 13 -0.96 -19.07 -4.59
C ARG A 13 -2.39 -19.51 -4.26
N GLU A 14 -3.27 -19.39 -5.20
CA GLU A 14 -4.63 -19.96 -5.05
C GLU A 14 -4.54 -21.47 -4.75
N TYR A 15 -5.48 -21.97 -3.95
CA TYR A 15 -5.64 -23.39 -3.70
C TYR A 15 -5.98 -24.14 -4.97
N THR A 16 -5.60 -25.40 -4.99
CA THR A 16 -6.08 -26.41 -5.94
C THR A 16 -6.67 -27.59 -5.17
N PRO A 17 -7.51 -28.44 -5.78
CA PRO A 17 -8.00 -29.66 -5.13
C PRO A 17 -6.89 -30.61 -4.64
N ASP A 18 -5.71 -30.56 -5.26
CA ASP A 18 -4.54 -31.38 -4.92
C ASP A 18 -3.88 -30.98 -3.61
N ASP A 19 -4.18 -29.79 -3.08
CA ASP A 19 -3.65 -29.32 -1.80
C ASP A 19 -4.31 -29.99 -0.58
N PHE A 20 -5.32 -30.83 -0.80
CA PHE A 20 -6.13 -31.41 0.26
C PHE A 20 -5.29 -32.15 1.32
N ASP A 21 -4.43 -33.05 0.90
CA ASP A 21 -3.66 -33.90 1.84
C ASP A 21 -2.68 -33.06 2.66
N ALA A 22 -1.99 -32.12 2.03
CA ALA A 22 -1.07 -31.22 2.71
C ALA A 22 -1.78 -30.26 3.69
N LEU A 23 -2.94 -29.73 3.29
CA LEU A 23 -3.75 -28.91 4.20
C LEU A 23 -4.31 -29.75 5.34
N TYR A 24 -4.83 -30.96 5.06
CA TYR A 24 -5.40 -31.86 6.07
C TYR A 24 -4.38 -32.20 7.17
N GLU A 25 -3.13 -32.49 6.79
CA GLU A 25 -2.05 -32.73 7.75
C GLU A 25 -1.91 -31.58 8.76
N ILE A 26 -2.07 -30.34 8.31
CA ILE A 26 -1.94 -29.15 9.16
C ILE A 26 -3.17 -28.93 10.04
N VAL A 27 -4.36 -28.92 9.43
CA VAL A 27 -5.58 -28.52 10.13
C VAL A 27 -6.24 -29.67 10.93
N SER A 28 -5.80 -30.93 10.75
CA SER A 28 -6.18 -32.06 11.58
C SER A 28 -5.28 -32.24 12.81
N ASP A 29 -4.14 -31.58 12.86
CA ASP A 29 -3.19 -31.67 13.98
C ASP A 29 -3.72 -30.95 15.23
N LEU A 30 -3.79 -31.68 16.36
CA LEU A 30 -4.32 -31.18 17.64
C LEU A 30 -3.53 -29.98 18.16
N GLU A 31 -2.21 -29.94 17.97
CA GLU A 31 -1.35 -28.87 18.46
C GLU A 31 -1.50 -27.61 17.61
N THR A 32 -1.52 -27.77 16.29
CA THR A 32 -1.76 -26.67 15.35
C THR A 32 -3.12 -26.03 15.57
N MET A 33 -4.15 -26.83 15.84
CA MET A 33 -5.53 -26.39 16.02
C MET A 33 -5.94 -26.21 17.50
N ALA A 34 -4.98 -26.14 18.43
CA ALA A 34 -5.26 -26.04 19.87
C ALA A 34 -6.10 -24.84 20.29
N HIS A 35 -6.15 -23.79 19.46
CA HIS A 35 -6.94 -22.58 19.70
C HIS A 35 -8.28 -22.57 18.96
N TYR A 36 -8.62 -23.64 18.26
CA TYR A 36 -9.91 -23.86 17.61
C TYR A 36 -10.79 -24.78 18.46
N PRO A 37 -12.11 -24.75 18.29
CA PRO A 37 -13.02 -25.66 19.04
C PRO A 37 -12.70 -27.13 18.84
N ALA A 38 -12.25 -27.51 17.64
CA ALA A 38 -11.75 -28.83 17.29
C ALA A 38 -10.88 -28.76 16.03
N PRO A 39 -9.92 -29.69 15.84
CA PRO A 39 -9.26 -29.91 14.57
C PRO A 39 -10.26 -30.20 13.46
N PHE A 40 -9.85 -30.00 12.22
CA PHE A 40 -10.70 -30.26 11.08
C PHE A 40 -10.68 -31.76 10.72
N ASP A 41 -11.84 -32.30 10.45
CA ASP A 41 -11.98 -33.58 9.77
C ASP A 41 -11.82 -33.40 8.24
N LYS A 42 -11.87 -34.53 7.51
CA LYS A 42 -11.72 -34.52 6.05
C LYS A 42 -12.82 -33.70 5.36
N ALA A 43 -14.05 -33.76 5.84
CA ALA A 43 -15.19 -33.06 5.24
C ALA A 43 -14.99 -31.52 5.41
N ARG A 44 -14.62 -31.09 6.60
CA ARG A 44 -14.37 -29.66 6.91
C ARG A 44 -13.15 -29.13 6.14
N THR A 45 -12.10 -29.96 5.97
CA THR A 45 -10.93 -29.58 5.18
C THR A 45 -11.30 -29.39 3.70
N ARG A 46 -12.12 -30.30 3.14
CA ARG A 46 -12.63 -30.15 1.77
C ARG A 46 -13.43 -28.85 1.63
N HIS A 47 -14.39 -28.65 2.52
CA HIS A 47 -15.20 -27.43 2.54
C HIS A 47 -14.35 -26.16 2.67
N TRP A 48 -13.23 -26.21 3.40
CA TRP A 48 -12.31 -25.08 3.54
C TRP A 48 -11.66 -24.69 2.21
N ILE A 49 -11.22 -25.67 1.43
CA ILE A 49 -10.68 -25.43 0.07
C ILE A 49 -11.78 -24.86 -0.83
N ASP A 50 -12.95 -25.52 -0.89
CA ASP A 50 -14.07 -25.11 -1.74
C ASP A 50 -14.51 -23.67 -1.41
N TRP A 51 -14.63 -23.34 -0.13
CA TRP A 51 -14.95 -21.99 0.33
C TRP A 51 -13.92 -20.94 -0.11
N ASN A 52 -12.64 -21.28 -0.11
CA ASN A 52 -11.61 -20.35 -0.60
C ASN A 52 -11.66 -20.20 -2.14
N LEU A 53 -11.95 -21.26 -2.87
CA LEU A 53 -12.17 -21.18 -4.32
C LEU A 53 -13.39 -20.29 -4.67
N GLU A 54 -14.47 -20.38 -3.91
CA GLU A 54 -15.62 -19.48 -4.02
C GLU A 54 -15.26 -18.04 -3.69
N ASN A 55 -14.45 -17.80 -2.65
CA ASN A 55 -13.97 -16.47 -2.27
C ASN A 55 -13.11 -15.83 -3.37
N TYR A 56 -12.24 -16.61 -4.05
CA TYR A 56 -11.48 -16.11 -5.19
C TYR A 56 -12.39 -15.65 -6.33
N ALA A 57 -13.43 -16.43 -6.64
CA ALA A 57 -14.38 -16.08 -7.68
C ALA A 57 -15.21 -14.84 -7.32
N ARG A 58 -15.60 -14.70 -6.04
CA ARG A 58 -16.50 -13.65 -5.56
C ARG A 58 -15.80 -12.32 -5.24
N TYR A 59 -14.64 -12.40 -4.58
CA TYR A 59 -13.94 -11.24 -4.01
C TYR A 59 -12.59 -10.97 -4.68
N GLY A 60 -12.05 -11.91 -5.46
CA GLY A 60 -10.71 -11.86 -6.03
C GLY A 60 -9.61 -12.20 -5.00
N PHE A 61 -9.98 -12.63 -3.79
CA PHE A 61 -9.05 -13.01 -2.71
C PHE A 61 -9.69 -14.07 -1.79
N GLY A 62 -8.86 -14.71 -0.99
CA GLY A 62 -9.20 -15.73 0.01
C GLY A 62 -7.93 -16.05 0.80
N LEU A 63 -7.90 -17.18 1.50
CA LEU A 63 -6.64 -17.74 1.98
C LEU A 63 -5.91 -18.41 0.83
N TRP A 64 -4.62 -18.19 0.73
CA TRP A 64 -3.74 -18.75 -0.28
C TRP A 64 -2.82 -19.80 0.32
N ALA A 65 -2.56 -20.86 -0.44
CA ALA A 65 -1.55 -21.85 -0.10
C ALA A 65 -0.18 -21.19 0.03
N VAL A 66 0.50 -21.42 1.15
CA VAL A 66 1.85 -20.91 1.41
C VAL A 66 2.86 -22.00 1.09
N ILE A 67 3.66 -21.76 0.08
CA ILE A 67 4.67 -22.69 -0.44
C ILE A 67 6.06 -22.17 -0.09
N LEU A 68 6.90 -23.02 0.46
CA LEU A 68 8.30 -22.72 0.70
C LEU A 68 9.09 -22.79 -0.62
N LYS A 69 9.73 -21.69 -1.02
CA LYS A 69 10.40 -21.61 -2.33
C LYS A 69 11.52 -22.62 -2.51
N ASP A 70 12.30 -22.87 -1.46
CA ASP A 70 13.48 -23.71 -1.54
C ASP A 70 13.14 -25.19 -1.78
N THR A 71 11.99 -25.67 -1.28
CA THR A 71 11.62 -27.08 -1.33
C THR A 71 10.37 -27.36 -2.15
N GLY A 72 9.56 -26.34 -2.47
CA GLY A 72 8.24 -26.50 -3.07
C GLY A 72 7.18 -27.04 -2.10
N GLU A 73 7.50 -27.15 -0.80
CA GLU A 73 6.63 -27.76 0.20
C GLU A 73 5.49 -26.81 0.59
N PHE A 74 4.27 -27.34 0.67
CA PHE A 74 3.13 -26.63 1.24
C PHE A 74 3.30 -26.59 2.77
N ILE A 75 3.42 -25.38 3.32
CA ILE A 75 3.68 -25.19 4.76
C ILE A 75 2.51 -24.56 5.52
N GLY A 76 1.42 -24.22 4.84
CA GLY A 76 0.27 -23.59 5.46
C GLY A 76 -0.58 -22.77 4.51
N ASP A 77 -1.41 -21.93 5.07
CA ASP A 77 -2.19 -20.94 4.33
C ASP A 77 -2.06 -19.55 4.96
N CYS A 78 -2.25 -18.51 4.15
CA CYS A 78 -2.35 -17.12 4.60
C CYS A 78 -3.09 -16.29 3.56
N GLY A 79 -3.97 -15.39 4.01
CA GLY A 79 -4.70 -14.53 3.08
C GLY A 79 -5.69 -13.62 3.77
N ILE A 80 -6.67 -13.14 2.99
CA ILE A 80 -7.73 -12.26 3.45
C ILE A 80 -9.05 -12.96 3.32
N THR A 81 -9.88 -12.88 4.35
CA THR A 81 -11.26 -13.37 4.32
C THR A 81 -12.20 -12.34 4.95
N ILE A 82 -13.49 -12.44 4.65
CA ILE A 82 -14.50 -11.64 5.33
C ILE A 82 -15.04 -12.46 6.49
N GLN A 83 -14.68 -12.02 7.71
CA GLN A 83 -15.05 -12.70 8.95
C GLN A 83 -16.06 -11.90 9.75
N ASN A 84 -16.86 -12.60 10.56
CA ASN A 84 -17.69 -11.96 11.56
C ASN A 84 -16.85 -11.76 12.84
N ILE A 85 -16.53 -10.51 13.12
CA ILE A 85 -15.77 -10.10 14.30
C ILE A 85 -16.72 -9.27 15.17
N ASP A 86 -17.18 -9.84 16.28
CA ASP A 86 -18.12 -9.21 17.20
C ASP A 86 -19.38 -8.60 16.51
N GLY A 87 -20.00 -9.39 15.62
CA GLY A 87 -21.23 -9.02 14.90
C GLY A 87 -21.00 -8.26 13.58
N GLU A 88 -19.79 -7.82 13.27
CA GLU A 88 -19.47 -7.06 12.07
C GLU A 88 -18.72 -7.91 11.04
N LYS A 89 -19.07 -7.76 9.75
CA LYS A 89 -18.32 -8.39 8.64
C LYS A 89 -17.13 -7.55 8.25
N LEU A 90 -15.93 -7.99 8.63
CA LEU A 90 -14.69 -7.25 8.49
C LEU A 90 -13.63 -8.03 7.69
N PRO A 91 -12.75 -7.35 6.93
CA PRO A 91 -11.65 -8.00 6.22
C PRO A 91 -10.57 -8.43 7.21
N GLU A 92 -10.36 -9.74 7.29
CA GLU A 92 -9.45 -10.36 8.25
C GLU A 92 -8.25 -10.98 7.54
N ILE A 93 -7.06 -10.76 8.07
CA ILE A 93 -5.84 -11.48 7.71
C ILE A 93 -5.74 -12.70 8.60
N GLY A 94 -5.96 -13.89 8.00
CA GLY A 94 -5.85 -15.18 8.66
C GLY A 94 -4.66 -15.98 8.17
N TYR A 95 -4.18 -16.91 9.00
CA TYR A 95 -3.07 -17.80 8.65
C TYR A 95 -3.04 -19.06 9.52
N HIS A 96 -2.63 -20.17 8.90
CA HIS A 96 -2.21 -21.39 9.56
C HIS A 96 -0.84 -21.78 9.02
N ILE A 97 0.09 -22.09 9.89
CA ILE A 97 1.41 -22.59 9.52
C ILE A 97 1.64 -23.92 10.23
N HIS A 98 2.07 -24.94 9.50
CA HIS A 98 2.40 -26.25 10.02
C HIS A 98 3.41 -26.11 11.18
N LYS A 99 3.17 -26.80 12.29
CA LYS A 99 3.98 -26.70 13.52
C LYS A 99 5.49 -26.93 13.31
N LYS A 100 5.88 -27.78 12.35
CA LYS A 100 7.26 -28.02 11.93
C LYS A 100 8.00 -26.73 11.52
N TYR A 101 7.25 -25.69 11.12
CA TYR A 101 7.79 -24.41 10.64
C TYR A 101 7.58 -23.24 11.61
N TRP A 102 7.04 -23.49 12.80
CA TRP A 102 6.85 -22.44 13.79
C TRP A 102 8.17 -21.81 14.24
N ARG A 103 8.09 -20.58 14.74
CA ARG A 103 9.20 -19.78 15.26
C ARG A 103 10.31 -19.49 14.24
N ARG A 104 10.08 -19.79 12.95
CA ARG A 104 10.98 -19.49 11.83
C ARG A 104 10.61 -18.20 11.08
N GLY A 105 9.56 -17.49 11.54
CA GLY A 105 9.12 -16.20 10.99
C GLY A 105 8.21 -16.28 9.77
N PHE A 106 7.83 -17.46 9.28
CA PHE A 106 7.03 -17.62 8.06
C PHE A 106 5.63 -17.00 8.17
N ALA A 107 4.91 -17.18 9.28
CA ALA A 107 3.62 -16.54 9.51
C ALA A 107 3.72 -15.00 9.43
N LYS A 108 4.76 -14.42 10.04
CA LYS A 108 5.01 -12.98 9.99
C LYS A 108 5.31 -12.49 8.57
N GLU A 109 6.11 -13.24 7.82
CA GLU A 109 6.47 -12.91 6.42
C GLU A 109 5.23 -12.96 5.52
N ALA A 110 4.47 -14.07 5.57
CA ALA A 110 3.25 -14.25 4.81
C ALA A 110 2.20 -13.18 5.13
N ALA A 111 1.88 -12.97 6.42
CA ALA A 111 0.89 -12.00 6.84
C ALA A 111 1.28 -10.54 6.51
N ARG A 112 2.57 -10.20 6.54
CA ARG A 112 3.08 -8.90 6.11
C ARG A 112 2.85 -8.69 4.61
N ALA A 113 3.16 -9.70 3.80
CA ALA A 113 2.98 -9.66 2.36
C ALA A 113 1.49 -9.59 1.98
N VAL A 114 0.64 -10.34 2.67
CA VAL A 114 -0.83 -10.30 2.53
C VAL A 114 -1.39 -8.93 2.89
N ARG A 115 -0.94 -8.32 4.00
CA ARG A 115 -1.34 -6.96 4.39
C ARG A 115 -1.01 -5.94 3.29
N ASP A 116 0.23 -5.99 2.77
CA ASP A 116 0.68 -5.07 1.75
C ASP A 116 -0.11 -5.28 0.44
N TRP A 117 -0.30 -6.54 0.04
CA TRP A 117 -1.14 -6.89 -1.10
C TRP A 117 -2.58 -6.36 -0.94
N ALA A 118 -3.16 -6.51 0.25
CA ALA A 118 -4.51 -6.04 0.53
C ALA A 118 -4.64 -4.53 0.34
N PHE A 119 -3.75 -3.74 0.93
CA PHE A 119 -3.78 -2.29 0.79
C PHE A 119 -3.43 -1.81 -0.62
N LEU A 120 -2.64 -2.56 -1.37
CA LEU A 120 -2.32 -2.26 -2.76
C LEU A 120 -3.45 -2.62 -3.73
N ASN A 121 -4.21 -3.70 -3.48
CA ASN A 121 -5.14 -4.26 -4.46
C ASN A 121 -6.62 -4.17 -4.08
N THR A 122 -6.94 -3.69 -2.87
CA THR A 122 -8.31 -3.50 -2.40
C THR A 122 -8.57 -2.06 -1.96
N LYS A 123 -9.84 -1.73 -1.70
CA LYS A 123 -10.26 -0.43 -1.18
C LYS A 123 -10.43 -0.42 0.34
N TYR A 124 -10.06 -1.47 1.04
CA TYR A 124 -10.17 -1.49 2.50
C TYR A 124 -9.29 -0.44 3.15
N ASN A 125 -9.87 0.30 4.08
CA ASN A 125 -9.14 1.29 4.87
C ASN A 125 -8.60 0.73 6.19
N VAL A 126 -9.14 -0.41 6.63
CA VAL A 126 -8.71 -1.09 7.85
C VAL A 126 -8.66 -2.59 7.56
N LEU A 127 -7.64 -3.27 8.07
CA LEU A 127 -7.51 -4.72 8.08
C LEU A 127 -7.47 -5.20 9.51
N TYR A 128 -8.06 -6.37 9.75
CA TYR A 128 -8.18 -6.97 11.06
C TYR A 128 -7.46 -8.32 11.14
N SER A 129 -7.17 -8.76 12.32
CA SER A 129 -6.91 -10.16 12.70
C SER A 129 -7.58 -10.39 14.05
N TYR A 130 -8.23 -11.53 14.22
CA TYR A 130 -8.82 -11.87 15.51
C TYR A 130 -8.43 -13.29 15.92
N MET A 131 -8.34 -13.52 17.20
CA MET A 131 -7.90 -14.79 17.74
C MET A 131 -8.35 -14.96 19.19
N LYS A 132 -8.41 -16.23 19.63
CA LYS A 132 -8.58 -16.55 21.03
C LYS A 132 -7.50 -15.85 21.87
N TYR A 133 -7.88 -15.29 23.02
CA TYR A 133 -6.97 -14.53 23.89
C TYR A 133 -5.71 -15.30 24.31
N THR A 134 -5.78 -16.65 24.40
CA THR A 134 -4.65 -17.53 24.71
C THR A 134 -3.73 -17.82 23.52
N ASN A 135 -4.10 -17.43 22.30
CA ASN A 135 -3.28 -17.68 21.11
C ASN A 135 -2.17 -16.63 20.97
N GLU A 136 -1.15 -16.77 21.82
CA GLU A 136 -0.03 -15.84 21.89
C GLU A 136 0.74 -15.75 20.58
N GLY A 137 0.93 -16.85 19.87
CA GLY A 137 1.62 -16.88 18.58
C GLY A 137 0.91 -16.03 17.53
N SER A 138 -0.42 -16.05 17.51
CA SER A 138 -1.21 -15.28 16.56
C SER A 138 -1.18 -13.79 16.87
N TRP A 139 -1.47 -13.36 18.12
CA TRP A 139 -1.50 -11.93 18.40
C TRP A 139 -0.09 -11.29 18.35
N ARG A 140 0.98 -12.02 18.66
CA ARG A 140 2.35 -11.53 18.44
C ARG A 140 2.65 -11.34 16.95
N THR A 141 2.13 -12.21 16.08
CA THR A 141 2.26 -12.07 14.62
C THR A 141 1.49 -10.85 14.13
N ALA A 142 0.25 -10.62 14.63
CA ALA A 142 -0.52 -9.42 14.31
C ALA A 142 0.22 -8.13 14.71
N MET A 143 0.76 -8.08 15.94
CA MET A 143 1.57 -6.94 16.40
C MET A 143 2.82 -6.72 15.54
N ALA A 144 3.52 -7.80 15.17
CA ALA A 144 4.70 -7.73 14.31
C ALA A 144 4.39 -7.25 12.87
N ASN A 145 3.12 -7.30 12.49
CA ASN A 145 2.59 -6.73 11.25
C ASN A 145 2.10 -5.27 11.39
N GLY A 146 2.35 -4.64 12.53
CA GLY A 146 1.96 -3.26 12.81
C GLY A 146 0.52 -3.09 13.29
N MET A 147 -0.20 -4.19 13.54
CA MET A 147 -1.55 -4.13 14.10
C MET A 147 -1.52 -3.81 15.59
N LYS A 148 -2.54 -3.11 16.07
CA LYS A 148 -2.76 -2.81 17.47
C LYS A 148 -4.01 -3.52 17.96
N LYS A 149 -4.02 -4.00 19.23
CA LYS A 149 -5.23 -4.51 19.86
C LYS A 149 -6.25 -3.38 19.98
N VAL A 150 -7.41 -3.57 19.37
CA VAL A 150 -8.49 -2.57 19.34
C VAL A 150 -9.71 -3.02 20.11
N LYS A 151 -9.87 -4.33 20.31
CA LYS A 151 -11.05 -4.86 21.00
C LYS A 151 -10.74 -6.16 21.73
N GLU A 152 -11.47 -6.37 22.81
CA GLU A 152 -11.61 -7.64 23.52
C GLU A 152 -13.09 -7.87 23.73
N TYR A 153 -13.59 -9.05 23.38
CA TYR A 153 -15.02 -9.34 23.45
C TYR A 153 -15.30 -10.80 23.80
N PRO A 154 -16.45 -11.06 24.46
CA PRO A 154 -16.92 -12.43 24.67
C PRO A 154 -17.21 -13.08 23.30
N ASP A 155 -16.70 -14.28 23.11
CA ASP A 155 -16.85 -15.03 21.86
C ASP A 155 -17.33 -16.44 22.19
N PRO A 156 -18.52 -16.87 21.72
CA PRO A 156 -19.05 -18.19 21.98
C PRO A 156 -18.13 -19.34 21.56
N LYS A 157 -17.26 -19.10 20.55
CA LYS A 157 -16.29 -20.10 20.04
C LYS A 157 -15.01 -20.14 20.88
N ASN A 158 -14.59 -18.99 21.39
CA ASN A 158 -13.26 -18.79 21.99
C ASN A 158 -13.29 -18.40 23.48
N THR A 159 -14.47 -18.27 24.08
CA THR A 159 -14.70 -17.67 25.40
C THR A 159 -14.44 -16.16 25.36
N VAL A 160 -13.22 -15.76 25.03
CA VAL A 160 -12.80 -14.37 24.78
C VAL A 160 -11.94 -14.32 23.53
N SER A 161 -12.23 -13.40 22.65
CA SER A 161 -11.41 -13.08 21.48
C SER A 161 -10.79 -11.67 21.59
N TYR A 162 -9.56 -11.57 21.10
CA TYR A 162 -8.88 -10.31 20.84
C TYR A 162 -8.98 -9.97 19.36
N ALA A 163 -9.33 -8.72 19.06
CA ALA A 163 -9.25 -8.17 17.72
C ALA A 163 -8.12 -7.14 17.63
N PHE A 164 -7.33 -7.27 16.58
CA PHE A 164 -6.25 -6.37 16.22
C PHE A 164 -6.59 -5.72 14.89
N SER A 165 -6.14 -4.50 14.66
CA SER A 165 -6.30 -3.83 13.37
C SER A 165 -5.12 -2.95 13.02
N ILE A 166 -5.03 -2.63 11.73
CA ILE A 166 -4.14 -1.61 11.16
C ILE A 166 -4.92 -0.83 10.11
N THR A 167 -4.83 0.48 10.16
CA THR A 167 -5.40 1.35 9.14
C THR A 167 -4.46 1.50 7.94
N ARG A 168 -5.01 1.83 6.76
CA ARG A 168 -4.24 2.17 5.56
C ARG A 168 -3.25 3.31 5.83
N GLU A 169 -3.66 4.30 6.62
CA GLU A 169 -2.80 5.44 6.95
C GLU A 169 -1.61 5.03 7.83
N GLU A 170 -1.83 4.19 8.85
CA GLU A 170 -0.75 3.64 9.67
C GLU A 170 0.21 2.79 8.84
N TRP A 171 -0.33 1.98 7.92
CA TRP A 171 0.48 1.20 6.99
C TRP A 171 1.32 2.10 6.08
N ILE A 172 0.74 3.12 5.45
CA ILE A 172 1.45 4.07 4.59
C ILE A 172 2.61 4.70 5.36
N ARG A 173 2.38 5.20 6.58
CA ARG A 173 3.44 5.77 7.42
C ARG A 173 4.57 4.79 7.74
N ALA A 174 4.26 3.50 7.85
CA ALA A 174 5.25 2.47 8.18
C ALA A 174 6.08 1.98 6.97
N VAL A 175 5.57 2.15 5.74
CA VAL A 175 6.21 1.60 4.54
C VAL A 175 6.80 2.65 3.61
N LEU A 176 6.41 3.93 3.73
CA LEU A 176 6.98 5.02 2.97
C LEU A 176 8.25 5.58 3.65
N SER A 177 9.17 5.99 2.80
CA SER A 177 10.29 6.85 3.16
C SER A 177 10.47 7.95 2.09
N PHE A 178 11.02 9.08 2.51
CA PHE A 178 11.26 10.24 1.66
C PHE A 178 12.76 10.49 1.61
N ARG A 179 13.36 10.22 0.45
CA ARG A 179 14.81 10.19 0.26
C ARG A 179 15.25 11.36 -0.61
N LYS A 180 16.52 11.70 -0.52
CA LYS A 180 17.15 12.72 -1.35
C LYS A 180 17.26 12.25 -2.79
N PHE A 181 17.30 13.17 -3.75
CA PHE A 181 17.57 12.82 -5.15
C PHE A 181 18.98 12.24 -5.32
N THR A 182 19.95 12.75 -4.55
CA THR A 182 21.33 12.25 -4.55
C THR A 182 21.51 10.81 -4.07
N ASP A 183 20.46 10.20 -3.51
CA ASP A 183 20.46 8.77 -3.17
C ASP A 183 20.21 7.86 -4.40
N PHE A 184 19.94 8.43 -5.57
CA PHE A 184 19.56 7.72 -6.79
C PHE A 184 20.41 8.15 -7.98
N ASP A 185 20.43 7.32 -9.02
CA ASP A 185 21.10 7.64 -10.29
C ASP A 185 20.29 8.64 -11.11
N ARG A 186 20.99 9.42 -11.96
CA ARG A 186 20.38 10.28 -13.00
C ARG A 186 19.39 9.48 -13.83
N GLY A 187 18.27 10.10 -14.19
CA GLY A 187 17.18 9.45 -14.92
C GLY A 187 16.01 9.01 -14.01
N ILE A 188 16.14 9.11 -12.68
CA ILE A 188 15.05 8.67 -11.77
C ILE A 188 13.80 9.53 -11.93
N MET A 189 13.92 10.87 -12.01
CA MET A 189 12.77 11.76 -12.22
C MET A 189 12.12 11.50 -13.56
N TYR A 190 12.93 11.46 -14.62
CA TYR A 190 12.48 11.14 -15.97
C TYR A 190 11.73 9.81 -16.03
N SER A 191 12.28 8.75 -15.42
CA SER A 191 11.67 7.43 -15.36
C SER A 191 10.30 7.44 -14.66
N ILE A 192 10.19 8.18 -13.55
CA ILE A 192 8.93 8.30 -12.79
C ILE A 192 7.90 9.10 -13.59
N LEU A 193 8.28 10.21 -14.23
CA LEU A 193 7.39 11.03 -15.05
C LEU A 193 6.87 10.23 -16.25
N LYS A 194 7.76 9.56 -16.97
CA LYS A 194 7.40 8.73 -18.13
C LYS A 194 6.39 7.64 -17.76
N ASP A 195 6.59 6.96 -16.63
CA ASP A 195 5.64 5.97 -16.11
C ASP A 195 4.32 6.63 -15.65
N ALA A 196 4.41 7.71 -14.88
CA ALA A 196 3.25 8.39 -14.34
C ALA A 196 2.30 8.94 -15.42
N TYR A 197 2.82 9.32 -16.56
CA TYR A 197 2.05 9.87 -17.68
C TYR A 197 1.87 8.87 -18.85
N SER A 198 2.20 7.58 -18.65
CA SER A 198 2.06 6.52 -19.66
C SER A 198 0.62 6.22 -20.08
N PHE A 199 -0.37 6.76 -19.39
CA PHE A 199 -1.79 6.61 -19.72
C PHE A 199 -2.20 7.34 -21.02
N ASP A 200 -1.40 8.28 -21.52
CA ASP A 200 -1.62 9.01 -22.76
C ASP A 200 -0.28 9.28 -23.45
N GLU A 201 -0.08 8.64 -24.63
CA GLU A 201 1.15 8.76 -25.42
C GLU A 201 1.48 10.20 -25.83
N ARG A 202 0.48 11.07 -25.97
CA ARG A 202 0.64 12.50 -26.29
C ARG A 202 1.45 13.23 -25.21
N CYS A 203 1.40 12.77 -23.98
CA CYS A 203 2.19 13.36 -22.89
C CYS A 203 3.69 13.26 -23.18
N ALA A 204 4.17 12.07 -23.60
CA ALA A 204 5.56 11.89 -23.98
C ALA A 204 5.92 12.72 -25.21
N GLN A 205 5.04 12.77 -26.22
CA GLN A 205 5.28 13.58 -27.43
C GLN A 205 5.45 15.09 -27.11
N CYS A 206 4.70 15.60 -26.10
CA CYS A 206 4.76 17.01 -25.74
C CYS A 206 5.86 17.36 -24.73
N TRP A 207 6.22 16.43 -23.82
CA TRP A 207 7.01 16.77 -22.63
C TRP A 207 8.24 15.92 -22.37
N ASP A 208 8.57 14.96 -23.24
CA ASP A 208 9.73 14.07 -23.02
C ASP A 208 11.04 14.86 -22.86
N GLU A 209 11.25 15.88 -23.70
CA GLU A 209 12.43 16.75 -23.63
C GLU A 209 12.43 17.57 -22.31
N ASN A 210 11.31 18.19 -21.95
CA ASN A 210 11.18 18.94 -20.70
C ASN A 210 11.43 18.06 -19.46
N TRP A 211 10.97 16.80 -19.48
CA TRP A 211 11.23 15.87 -18.39
C TRP A 211 12.71 15.50 -18.27
N ARG A 212 13.43 15.35 -19.41
CA ARG A 212 14.88 15.12 -19.42
C ARG A 212 15.63 16.34 -18.91
N GLU A 213 15.31 17.51 -19.40
CA GLU A 213 15.91 18.77 -18.93
C GLU A 213 15.71 18.98 -17.41
N SER A 214 14.52 18.64 -16.91
CA SER A 214 14.23 18.72 -15.47
C SER A 214 15.09 17.74 -14.65
N ASP A 215 15.20 16.49 -15.13
CA ASP A 215 16.06 15.47 -14.49
C ASP A 215 17.53 15.89 -14.52
N ASP A 216 18.03 16.33 -15.68
CA ASP A 216 19.40 16.82 -15.85
C ASP A 216 19.70 18.01 -14.93
N PHE A 217 18.80 19.01 -14.88
CA PHE A 217 18.95 20.17 -14.00
C PHE A 217 19.10 19.77 -12.52
N PHE A 218 18.25 18.83 -12.05
CA PHE A 218 18.30 18.40 -10.65
C PHE A 218 19.57 17.62 -10.31
N PHE A 219 20.10 16.83 -11.26
CA PHE A 219 21.35 16.10 -11.07
C PHE A 219 22.60 16.95 -11.27
N ASP A 220 22.51 18.03 -12.06
CA ASP A 220 23.58 19.03 -12.18
C ASP A 220 23.61 20.02 -10.99
N HIS A 221 22.48 20.14 -10.24
CA HIS A 221 22.33 21.02 -9.08
C HIS A 221 21.81 20.27 -7.83
N PRO A 222 22.57 19.29 -7.29
CA PRO A 222 22.11 18.42 -6.21
C PRO A 222 21.74 19.19 -4.93
N GLU A 223 22.36 20.33 -4.66
CA GLU A 223 22.03 21.20 -3.54
C GLU A 223 20.64 21.85 -3.67
N ILE A 224 20.16 22.07 -4.90
CA ILE A 224 18.80 22.55 -5.18
C ILE A 224 17.82 21.37 -5.08
N ALA A 225 18.16 20.25 -5.73
CA ALA A 225 17.33 19.05 -5.77
C ALA A 225 16.97 18.55 -4.36
N ASP A 226 17.97 18.33 -3.50
CA ASP A 226 17.80 17.79 -2.16
C ASP A 226 17.12 18.76 -1.19
N LYS A 227 17.21 20.07 -1.48
CA LYS A 227 16.61 21.11 -0.65
C LYS A 227 15.15 21.38 -0.99
N TYR A 228 14.79 21.27 -2.26
CA TYR A 228 13.49 21.68 -2.77
C TYR A 228 12.69 20.53 -3.40
N GLY A 229 13.00 19.31 -2.99
CA GLY A 229 12.27 18.12 -3.42
C GLY A 229 12.71 16.87 -2.68
N PHE A 230 12.10 15.76 -3.03
CA PHE A 230 12.47 14.43 -2.54
C PHE A 230 11.84 13.32 -3.40
N VAL A 231 12.45 12.14 -3.35
CA VAL A 231 11.93 10.90 -3.92
C VAL A 231 11.14 10.15 -2.85
N THR A 232 9.93 9.75 -3.19
CA THR A 232 9.07 8.91 -2.34
C THR A 232 9.34 7.44 -2.64
N CYS A 233 9.67 6.66 -1.59
CA CYS A 233 9.96 5.24 -1.72
C CYS A 233 8.97 4.39 -0.94
N PHE A 234 8.50 3.31 -1.57
CA PHE A 234 7.75 2.24 -0.94
C PHE A 234 8.72 1.08 -0.65
N ARG A 235 8.99 0.77 0.62
CA ARG A 235 9.97 -0.25 1.03
C ARG A 235 11.34 -0.12 0.36
N GLY A 236 11.78 1.11 0.13
CA GLY A 236 13.06 1.41 -0.53
C GLY A 236 12.98 1.53 -2.05
N GLU A 237 11.92 1.05 -2.70
CA GLU A 237 11.69 1.21 -4.13
C GLU A 237 11.17 2.62 -4.44
N PRO A 238 11.78 3.37 -5.39
CA PRO A 238 11.32 4.71 -5.76
C PRO A 238 10.02 4.64 -6.57
N ILE A 239 8.94 5.15 -5.97
CA ILE A 239 7.58 5.12 -6.54
C ILE A 239 7.04 6.47 -6.96
N GLY A 240 7.69 7.55 -6.58
CA GLY A 240 7.25 8.91 -6.90
C GLY A 240 8.28 9.95 -6.50
N PHE A 241 8.01 11.19 -6.85
CA PHE A 241 8.77 12.34 -6.37
C PHE A 241 7.91 13.59 -6.40
N ILE A 242 8.35 14.60 -5.66
CA ILE A 242 7.79 15.94 -5.65
C ILE A 242 8.91 16.95 -5.51
N CYS A 243 8.75 18.11 -6.18
CA CYS A 243 9.63 19.26 -6.01
C CYS A 243 8.82 20.55 -5.94
N TRP A 244 9.44 21.64 -5.46
CA TRP A 244 8.81 22.96 -5.38
C TRP A 244 9.81 24.06 -5.66
N ASP A 245 9.30 25.19 -6.15
CA ASP A 245 10.05 26.41 -6.46
C ASP A 245 9.89 27.44 -5.34
N PRO A 246 10.95 27.81 -4.61
CA PRO A 246 10.90 28.77 -3.51
C PRO A 246 11.24 30.21 -3.92
N ARG A 247 11.51 30.50 -5.19
CA ARG A 247 12.09 31.80 -5.64
C ARG A 247 11.17 32.99 -5.37
N ASN A 248 9.86 32.75 -5.25
CA ASN A 248 8.87 33.80 -5.01
C ASN A 248 8.56 34.05 -3.52
N ARG A 249 9.39 33.51 -2.62
CA ARG A 249 9.25 33.78 -1.18
C ARG A 249 9.52 35.25 -0.86
N PRO A 250 8.84 35.80 0.14
CA PRO A 250 7.85 35.16 1.03
C PRO A 250 6.44 35.13 0.47
N GLU A 251 6.17 35.63 -0.73
CA GLU A 251 4.81 35.74 -1.26
C GLU A 251 4.19 34.36 -1.48
N TYR A 252 4.90 33.47 -2.17
CA TYR A 252 4.47 32.08 -2.35
C TYR A 252 5.61 31.13 -2.69
N VAL A 253 5.34 29.84 -2.49
CA VAL A 253 6.11 28.71 -3.01
C VAL A 253 5.19 27.96 -3.97
N GLU A 254 5.70 27.58 -5.13
CA GLU A 254 4.94 26.82 -6.12
C GLU A 254 5.40 25.35 -6.15
N ILE A 255 4.43 24.42 -6.03
CA ILE A 255 4.69 22.99 -6.24
C ILE A 255 4.87 22.78 -7.75
N GLY A 256 6.03 22.26 -8.13
CA GLY A 256 6.38 21.88 -9.47
C GLY A 256 5.90 20.47 -9.83
N HIS A 257 6.83 19.59 -10.19
CA HIS A 257 6.49 18.19 -10.46
C HIS A 257 6.01 17.48 -9.20
N ASN A 258 4.91 16.72 -9.34
CA ASN A 258 4.32 15.89 -8.31
C ASN A 258 3.80 14.61 -8.99
N ALA A 259 4.59 13.56 -8.97
CA ALA A 259 4.32 12.34 -9.72
C ALA A 259 4.42 11.08 -8.83
N ILE A 260 3.53 10.12 -9.12
CA ILE A 260 3.55 8.77 -8.55
C ILE A 260 3.44 7.77 -9.71
N ARG A 261 4.27 6.73 -9.72
CA ARG A 261 4.23 5.65 -10.71
C ARG A 261 2.83 5.04 -10.80
N THR A 262 2.45 4.66 -12.00
CA THR A 262 1.09 4.20 -12.35
C THR A 262 0.61 3.05 -11.47
N ALA A 263 1.47 2.06 -11.18
CA ALA A 263 1.14 0.93 -10.32
C ALA A 263 0.75 1.33 -8.87
N TYR A 264 1.18 2.51 -8.41
CA TYR A 264 0.98 3.01 -7.05
C TYR A 264 -0.08 4.12 -6.93
N LYS A 265 -0.68 4.55 -8.06
CA LYS A 265 -1.77 5.55 -8.04
C LYS A 265 -3.03 5.02 -7.35
N GLY A 266 -3.79 5.90 -6.70
CA GLY A 266 -5.04 5.56 -6.03
C GLY A 266 -4.89 4.78 -4.71
N LYS A 267 -3.64 4.58 -4.22
CA LYS A 267 -3.35 3.83 -2.99
C LYS A 267 -3.17 4.72 -1.75
N GLY A 268 -3.19 6.04 -1.93
CA GLY A 268 -2.96 7.03 -0.87
C GLY A 268 -1.53 7.60 -0.82
N PHE A 269 -0.60 7.05 -1.59
CA PHE A 269 0.81 7.47 -1.58
C PHE A 269 1.01 8.92 -2.06
N GLY A 270 0.28 9.36 -3.10
CA GLY A 270 0.33 10.75 -3.58
C GLY A 270 -0.13 11.76 -2.52
N LYS A 271 -1.15 11.41 -1.71
CA LYS A 271 -1.58 12.24 -0.58
C LYS A 271 -0.50 12.32 0.50
N ALA A 272 0.15 11.21 0.83
CA ALA A 272 1.22 11.17 1.81
C ALA A 272 2.47 11.96 1.33
N GLN A 273 2.85 11.80 0.05
CA GLN A 273 3.91 12.59 -0.58
C GLN A 273 3.65 14.09 -0.49
N LEU A 274 2.43 14.50 -0.84
CA LEU A 274 2.04 15.91 -0.81
C LEU A 274 1.99 16.46 0.62
N ALA A 275 1.49 15.68 1.58
CA ALA A 275 1.47 16.07 2.98
C ALA A 275 2.88 16.31 3.54
N GLU A 276 3.86 15.47 3.18
CA GLU A 276 5.27 15.66 3.57
C GLU A 276 5.88 16.91 2.91
N ALA A 277 5.60 17.16 1.63
CA ALA A 277 6.06 18.38 0.96
C ALA A 277 5.49 19.63 1.63
N LEU A 278 4.19 19.64 1.94
CA LEU A 278 3.55 20.75 2.66
C LEU A 278 4.15 20.95 4.06
N ARG A 279 4.49 19.87 4.77
CA ARG A 279 5.16 19.96 6.06
C ARG A 279 6.51 20.69 5.92
N ARG A 280 7.34 20.33 4.92
CA ARG A 280 8.66 20.96 4.68
C ARG A 280 8.52 22.40 4.21
N ILE A 281 7.56 22.69 3.31
CA ILE A 281 7.34 24.05 2.78
C ILE A 281 6.86 25.00 3.88
N ARG A 282 6.05 24.54 4.83
CA ARG A 282 5.58 25.35 5.97
C ARG A 282 6.67 25.74 6.97
N GLU A 283 7.86 25.16 6.88
CA GLU A 283 9.03 25.57 7.66
C GLU A 283 9.65 26.89 7.17
N TYR A 284 9.24 27.40 6.00
CA TYR A 284 9.71 28.69 5.51
C TYR A 284 9.06 29.85 6.27
N GLU A 285 9.91 30.61 6.96
CA GLU A 285 9.47 31.73 7.77
C GLU A 285 8.83 32.84 6.90
N GLY A 286 7.69 33.37 7.35
CA GLY A 286 6.95 34.45 6.68
C GLY A 286 6.30 34.08 5.35
N LEU A 287 6.25 32.81 4.98
CA LEU A 287 5.59 32.36 3.75
C LEU A 287 4.08 32.60 3.82
N LYS A 288 3.51 33.29 2.80
CA LYS A 288 2.09 33.64 2.76
C LYS A 288 1.20 32.61 2.08
N GLU A 289 1.69 31.99 0.99
CA GLU A 289 0.89 31.03 0.21
C GLU A 289 1.73 29.87 -0.31
N ILE A 290 1.07 28.73 -0.52
CA ILE A 290 1.57 27.61 -1.32
C ILE A 290 0.65 27.47 -2.51
N ARG A 291 1.21 27.44 -3.73
CA ARG A 291 0.46 27.36 -4.99
C ARG A 291 0.79 26.09 -5.74
N VAL A 292 -0.14 25.67 -6.60
CA VAL A 292 0.07 24.60 -7.57
C VAL A 292 -0.84 24.80 -8.77
N ARG A 293 -0.32 24.51 -9.97
CA ARG A 293 -1.08 24.45 -11.22
C ARG A 293 -1.25 22.99 -11.64
N THR A 294 -2.42 22.64 -12.19
CA THR A 294 -2.70 21.31 -12.71
C THR A 294 -3.76 21.40 -13.83
N ASN A 295 -4.11 20.26 -14.43
CA ASN A 295 -5.15 20.19 -15.45
C ASN A 295 -6.38 19.43 -14.92
N SER A 296 -7.57 19.86 -15.35
CA SER A 296 -8.84 19.29 -14.90
C SER A 296 -9.06 17.82 -15.28
N ASN A 297 -8.35 17.31 -16.28
CA ASN A 297 -8.42 15.91 -16.71
C ASN A 297 -7.49 14.97 -15.95
N LEU A 298 -6.69 15.50 -15.01
CA LEU A 298 -5.82 14.70 -14.16
C LEU A 298 -6.52 14.31 -12.84
N ILE A 299 -5.99 13.31 -12.17
CA ILE A 299 -6.42 12.93 -10.82
C ILE A 299 -5.88 13.89 -9.73
N ALA A 300 -4.88 14.67 -10.06
CA ALA A 300 -4.19 15.60 -9.17
C ALA A 300 -5.10 16.59 -8.43
N PRO A 301 -6.14 17.20 -9.03
CA PRO A 301 -7.09 18.06 -8.34
C PRO A 301 -7.63 17.48 -7.04
N LYS A 302 -8.09 16.23 -7.07
CA LYS A 302 -8.63 15.53 -5.88
C LYS A 302 -7.59 15.36 -4.77
N ASN A 303 -6.32 15.15 -5.13
CA ASN A 303 -5.25 15.05 -4.16
C ASN A 303 -4.98 16.40 -3.50
N TYR A 304 -4.92 17.50 -4.27
CA TYR A 304 -4.70 18.84 -3.75
C TYR A 304 -5.81 19.26 -2.81
N GLU A 305 -7.07 19.09 -3.20
CA GLU A 305 -8.23 19.37 -2.35
C GLU A 305 -8.20 18.56 -1.04
N SER A 306 -7.77 17.29 -1.11
CA SER A 306 -7.71 16.38 0.06
C SER A 306 -6.69 16.79 1.14
N VAL A 307 -5.77 17.71 0.83
CA VAL A 307 -4.76 18.25 1.75
C VAL A 307 -4.91 19.73 2.03
N GLY A 308 -6.05 20.31 1.60
CA GLY A 308 -6.46 21.67 1.96
C GLY A 308 -6.18 22.75 0.93
N PHE A 309 -5.80 22.41 -0.30
CA PHE A 309 -5.76 23.38 -1.39
C PHE A 309 -7.17 23.79 -1.80
N VAL A 310 -7.33 25.08 -2.13
CA VAL A 310 -8.57 25.65 -2.63
C VAL A 310 -8.34 26.18 -4.05
N LEU A 311 -9.24 25.82 -4.96
CA LEU A 311 -9.25 26.35 -6.33
C LEU A 311 -9.51 27.86 -6.26
N TYR A 312 -8.64 28.69 -6.88
CA TYR A 312 -8.81 30.14 -6.90
C TYR A 312 -8.88 30.72 -8.32
N ASP A 313 -8.42 29.98 -9.33
CA ASP A 313 -8.54 30.38 -10.73
C ASP A 313 -8.66 29.15 -11.64
N ARG A 314 -9.35 29.34 -12.79
CA ARG A 314 -9.54 28.34 -13.82
C ARG A 314 -9.48 29.01 -15.20
N GLN A 315 -8.57 28.52 -16.03
CA GLN A 315 -8.33 29.07 -17.37
C GLN A 315 -8.56 27.98 -18.42
N LYS A 316 -9.23 28.36 -19.53
CA LYS A 316 -9.37 27.44 -20.66
C LYS A 316 -7.99 27.13 -21.26
N ASN A 317 -7.70 25.88 -21.42
CA ASN A 317 -6.52 25.45 -22.13
C ASN A 317 -6.68 25.81 -23.64
N GLN A 318 -5.75 26.57 -24.17
CA GLN A 318 -5.77 27.03 -25.57
C GLN A 318 -5.21 26.02 -26.57
N GLY A 319 -5.03 24.75 -26.17
CA GLY A 319 -4.60 23.67 -27.07
C GLY A 319 -3.09 23.49 -27.17
N GLU A 320 -2.32 24.18 -26.37
CA GLU A 320 -0.85 24.08 -26.35
C GLU A 320 -0.33 22.87 -25.55
N THR A 321 -1.21 22.10 -24.90
CA THR A 321 -0.84 20.96 -24.06
C THR A 321 -1.51 19.66 -24.53
N ALA A 322 -0.93 18.51 -24.16
CA ALA A 322 -1.49 17.20 -24.45
C ALA A 322 -2.90 16.98 -23.85
N PHE A 323 -3.32 17.81 -22.91
CA PHE A 323 -4.61 17.69 -22.25
C PHE A 323 -5.65 18.66 -22.81
N SER A 324 -6.85 18.15 -23.04
CA SER A 324 -8.01 18.94 -23.51
C SER A 324 -8.75 19.65 -22.37
N GLY A 325 -8.33 19.46 -21.11
CA GLY A 325 -8.98 20.05 -19.95
C GLY A 325 -8.54 21.49 -19.66
N ASP A 326 -9.18 22.11 -18.69
CA ASP A 326 -8.84 23.46 -18.24
C ASP A 326 -7.64 23.43 -17.29
N ASP A 327 -6.86 24.49 -17.30
CA ASP A 327 -5.82 24.74 -16.30
C ASP A 327 -6.46 25.20 -15.00
N LEU A 328 -6.11 24.52 -13.93
CA LEU A 328 -6.63 24.77 -12.59
C LEU A 328 -5.51 25.26 -11.68
N TYR A 329 -5.78 26.38 -11.00
CA TYR A 329 -4.83 27.01 -10.07
C TYR A 329 -5.35 26.89 -8.65
N TYR A 330 -4.58 26.20 -7.82
CA TYR A 330 -4.91 25.94 -6.42
C TYR A 330 -3.93 26.63 -5.48
N ARG A 331 -4.43 27.03 -4.30
CA ARG A 331 -3.58 27.59 -3.24
C ARG A 331 -3.97 27.12 -1.85
N ILE A 332 -3.00 27.19 -0.94
CA ILE A 332 -3.19 27.19 0.52
C ILE A 332 -2.70 28.55 1.00
N GLN A 333 -3.55 29.32 1.71
CA GLN A 333 -3.15 30.50 2.43
C GLN A 333 -2.59 30.10 3.80
N LEU A 334 -1.44 30.67 4.16
CA LEU A 334 -0.79 30.47 5.45
C LEU A 334 -1.05 31.72 6.29
N GLN A 335 -1.27 31.51 7.58
CA GLN A 335 -1.53 32.61 8.54
C GLN A 335 -0.25 33.22 9.03
#